data_1bb35218e9a46600f064f0c668f2328e
#
_entry.id   1bb35218e9a46600f064f0c668f2328e
#
_cell.length_a   1.000
_cell.length_b   1.000
_cell.length_c   1.000
_cell.angle_alpha   90.00
_cell.angle_beta   90.00
_cell.angle_gamma   90.00
#
_symmetry.space_group_name_H-M   'P 1'
#
loop_
_entity.id
_entity.type
_entity.pdbx_description
1 polymer ?
#
loop_
_entity_poly.entity_id
_entity_poly.type
_entity_poly.pdbx_seq_one_letter_code
_entity_poly.pdbx_strand_id
1 'polypeptide(L)'
;MKTLNTFFLIMFAVCFLSSKSYASTACAATSTAASHQGLSGSANYATNGDDGYCFHTPTSMKVTVYEFGLCTAASSPTSKTACTTIFNNTSGKTLDLGVGSSLPLSDSVSLTEGTYTHAYVVLSNVTSIKSVIQFSTARVDDTNNSGTYCYTDGRSVNDTPKPKSVMSCGSNGSNAAYAVETIGLGGNTYSNTYINYTVSMGGVNIVSNLYAITSSGALSSAGNDFALYGSQQLASAVNITPDTKGLDIAFSITDGVTLGFGINLGNGVAVGQTGPNDAVFEGLRFKITAR
;
A
#
# COMPACT_ATOMS: atom_id res chain seq x y z
N MET A 1 -63.87 -21.67 20.75
CA MET A 1 -63.18 -20.38 20.57
C MET A 1 -61.74 -20.72 20.20
N LYS A 2 -61.36 -20.48 18.93
CA LYS A 2 -60.00 -20.78 18.40
C LYS A 2 -59.18 -19.51 18.47
N THR A 3 -58.13 -19.47 19.27
CA THR A 3 -57.14 -18.40 19.33
C THR A 3 -56.13 -18.54 18.20
N LEU A 4 -56.14 -17.58 17.31
CA LEU A 4 -55.28 -17.46 16.15
C LEU A 4 -53.94 -16.86 16.59
N ASN A 5 -52.87 -17.67 16.62
CA ASN A 5 -51.50 -17.19 16.89
C ASN A 5 -50.94 -16.57 15.61
N THR A 6 -50.85 -15.24 15.59
CA THR A 6 -50.22 -14.48 14.53
C THR A 6 -48.70 -14.48 14.76
N PHE A 7 -47.98 -15.27 13.97
CA PHE A 7 -46.53 -15.29 13.94
C PHE A 7 -46.04 -14.06 13.16
N PHE A 8 -45.48 -13.09 13.87
CA PHE A 8 -44.85 -11.92 13.26
C PHE A 8 -43.47 -12.31 12.76
N LEU A 9 -43.31 -12.54 11.45
CA LEU A 9 -42.07 -12.81 10.79
C LEU A 9 -41.30 -11.47 10.62
N ILE A 10 -40.42 -11.16 11.54
CA ILE A 10 -39.48 -10.02 11.39
C ILE A 10 -38.43 -10.42 10.36
N MET A 11 -38.64 -9.96 9.15
CA MET A 11 -37.68 -10.06 8.07
C MET A 11 -36.53 -9.08 8.34
N PHE A 12 -35.44 -9.58 8.95
CA PHE A 12 -34.20 -8.83 9.10
C PHE A 12 -33.58 -8.63 7.71
N ALA A 13 -33.86 -7.48 7.10
CA ALA A 13 -33.11 -7.04 5.92
C ALA A 13 -31.68 -6.74 6.36
N VAL A 14 -30.81 -7.74 6.24
CA VAL A 14 -29.36 -7.54 6.34
C VAL A 14 -28.97 -6.70 5.14
N CYS A 15 -28.86 -5.39 5.33
CA CYS A 15 -28.17 -4.51 4.40
C CYS A 15 -26.69 -4.98 4.35
N PHE A 16 -26.39 -5.83 3.39
CA PHE A 16 -25.00 -6.04 2.97
C PHE A 16 -24.51 -4.69 2.43
N LEU A 17 -23.83 -3.93 3.29
CA LEU A 17 -22.92 -2.90 2.85
C LEU A 17 -21.87 -3.65 2.05
N SER A 18 -22.05 -3.71 0.74
CA SER A 18 -21.06 -4.18 -0.19
C SER A 18 -19.85 -3.25 -0.02
N SER A 19 -18.90 -3.68 0.82
CA SER A 19 -17.54 -3.16 0.73
C SER A 19 -17.13 -3.33 -0.72
N LYS A 20 -16.90 -2.22 -1.41
CA LYS A 20 -16.40 -2.27 -2.78
C LYS A 20 -15.05 -2.95 -2.73
N SER A 21 -15.02 -4.25 -2.97
CA SER A 21 -13.81 -4.97 -3.30
C SER A 21 -13.40 -4.46 -4.68
N TYR A 22 -12.43 -3.58 -4.72
CA TYR A 22 -11.79 -3.21 -5.97
C TYR A 22 -10.92 -4.40 -6.38
N ALA A 23 -11.44 -5.21 -7.30
CA ALA A 23 -10.68 -6.25 -7.95
C ALA A 23 -9.71 -5.57 -8.92
N SER A 24 -8.57 -5.08 -8.41
CA SER A 24 -7.51 -4.66 -9.30
C SER A 24 -6.82 -5.90 -9.87
N THR A 25 -6.54 -5.85 -11.14
CA THR A 25 -5.85 -6.91 -11.88
C THR A 25 -4.34 -6.69 -11.79
N ALA A 26 -3.59 -7.79 -11.70
CA ALA A 26 -2.13 -7.72 -11.83
C ALA A 26 -1.74 -7.18 -13.23
N CYS A 27 -0.68 -6.41 -13.27
CA CYS A 27 -0.10 -5.96 -14.53
C CYS A 27 0.39 -7.17 -15.34
N ALA A 28 0.03 -7.22 -16.61
CA ALA A 28 0.44 -8.24 -17.56
C ALA A 28 1.31 -7.63 -18.67
N ALA A 29 2.03 -8.46 -19.40
CA ALA A 29 2.82 -8.05 -20.54
C ALA A 29 1.98 -7.36 -21.66
N THR A 30 0.67 -7.57 -21.65
CA THR A 30 -0.30 -6.96 -22.58
C THR A 30 -1.05 -5.76 -22.02
N SER A 31 -0.78 -5.35 -20.76
CA SER A 31 -1.47 -4.24 -20.09
C SER A 31 -1.36 -2.93 -20.90
N THR A 32 -2.47 -2.19 -20.96
CA THR A 32 -2.59 -0.87 -21.62
C THR A 32 -3.47 0.03 -20.78
N ALA A 33 -3.49 1.33 -21.02
CA ALA A 33 -4.44 2.25 -20.38
C ALA A 33 -5.89 1.76 -20.56
N ALA A 34 -6.28 1.37 -21.76
CA ALA A 34 -7.63 0.88 -22.05
C ALA A 34 -8.00 -0.42 -21.30
N SER A 35 -7.03 -1.33 -21.07
CA SER A 35 -7.29 -2.58 -20.35
C SER A 35 -7.49 -2.39 -18.85
N HIS A 36 -7.10 -1.24 -18.31
CA HIS A 36 -7.19 -0.93 -16.89
C HIS A 36 -8.03 0.33 -16.61
N GLN A 37 -8.71 0.85 -17.63
CA GLN A 37 -9.56 2.03 -17.52
C GLN A 37 -10.65 1.83 -16.46
N GLY A 38 -10.80 2.81 -15.57
CA GLY A 38 -11.78 2.75 -14.48
C GLY A 38 -11.38 1.82 -13.33
N LEU A 39 -10.22 1.17 -13.38
CA LEU A 39 -9.64 0.42 -12.27
C LEU A 39 -8.73 1.37 -11.50
N SER A 40 -9.14 1.78 -10.29
CA SER A 40 -8.26 2.53 -9.42
C SER A 40 -7.50 1.57 -8.49
N GLY A 41 -6.19 1.74 -8.37
CA GLY A 41 -5.38 1.01 -7.40
C GLY A 41 -5.71 1.44 -5.97
N SER A 42 -5.92 2.73 -5.75
CA SER A 42 -6.41 3.27 -4.49
C SER A 42 -7.74 3.98 -4.68
N ALA A 43 -8.58 3.97 -3.62
CA ALA A 43 -9.87 4.67 -3.61
C ALA A 43 -9.76 6.19 -3.86
N ASN A 44 -8.54 6.73 -3.93
CA ASN A 44 -8.26 8.15 -4.01
C ASN A 44 -7.92 8.68 -5.41
N TYR A 45 -7.69 7.80 -6.40
CA TYR A 45 -7.19 8.21 -7.72
C TYR A 45 -8.17 8.06 -8.89
N ALA A 46 -9.44 7.81 -8.64
CA ALA A 46 -10.47 7.77 -9.68
C ALA A 46 -10.90 9.18 -10.08
N THR A 47 -10.04 9.97 -10.72
CA THR A 47 -10.39 11.35 -11.06
C THR A 47 -10.72 11.61 -12.51
N ASN A 48 -10.26 10.79 -13.45
CA ASN A 48 -10.60 10.95 -14.88
C ASN A 48 -10.79 9.58 -15.52
N GLY A 49 -11.83 9.41 -16.34
CA GLY A 49 -12.25 8.14 -16.93
C GLY A 49 -11.25 7.48 -17.89
N ASP A 50 -10.08 8.08 -18.11
CA ASP A 50 -9.01 7.57 -18.98
C ASP A 50 -7.85 6.95 -18.22
N ASP A 51 -7.80 7.09 -16.89
CA ASP A 51 -6.72 6.59 -16.05
C ASP A 51 -6.92 5.09 -15.75
N GLY A 52 -5.86 4.31 -15.84
CA GLY A 52 -5.88 2.88 -15.54
C GLY A 52 -4.73 2.46 -14.65
N TYR A 53 -5.01 1.62 -13.65
CA TYR A 53 -4.02 1.08 -12.71
C TYR A 53 -4.03 -0.43 -12.68
N CYS A 54 -2.85 -1.02 -12.55
CA CYS A 54 -2.71 -2.45 -12.29
C CYS A 54 -1.67 -2.72 -11.19
N PHE A 55 -1.86 -3.79 -10.42
CA PHE A 55 -0.92 -4.19 -9.39
C PHE A 55 0.37 -4.76 -9.97
N HIS A 56 1.47 -4.40 -9.35
CA HIS A 56 2.78 -4.85 -9.73
C HIS A 56 3.67 -5.12 -8.51
N THR A 57 4.49 -6.15 -8.61
CA THR A 57 5.54 -6.42 -7.62
C THR A 57 6.79 -5.64 -8.02
N PRO A 58 7.21 -4.61 -7.26
CA PRO A 58 8.41 -3.86 -7.59
C PRO A 58 9.66 -4.73 -7.44
N THR A 59 10.74 -4.35 -8.10
CA THR A 59 12.04 -5.01 -7.94
C THR A 59 12.60 -4.78 -6.53
N SER A 60 12.40 -3.58 -6.00
CA SER A 60 12.77 -3.20 -4.64
C SER A 60 11.99 -1.97 -4.20
N MET A 61 11.86 -1.81 -2.89
CA MET A 61 11.17 -0.67 -2.27
C MET A 61 11.93 -0.21 -1.04
N LYS A 62 12.18 1.10 -0.90
CA LYS A 62 12.72 1.68 0.32
C LYS A 62 11.60 2.31 1.13
N VAL A 63 11.50 1.90 2.38
CA VAL A 63 10.56 2.44 3.36
C VAL A 63 11.31 2.77 4.64
N THR A 64 10.91 3.84 5.32
CA THR A 64 11.48 4.18 6.63
C THR A 64 10.44 3.84 7.70
N VAL A 65 10.80 2.93 8.61
CA VAL A 65 9.97 2.46 9.71
C VAL A 65 10.36 3.23 10.97
N TYR A 66 9.37 3.84 11.63
CA TYR A 66 9.54 4.50 12.92
C TYR A 66 9.10 3.60 14.07
N GLU A 67 7.99 2.89 13.90
CA GLU A 67 7.42 2.06 14.97
C GLU A 67 6.75 0.82 14.36
N PHE A 68 6.81 -0.28 15.08
CA PHE A 68 6.10 -1.52 14.74
C PHE A 68 5.64 -2.22 16.03
N GLY A 69 4.45 -2.81 16.01
CA GLY A 69 3.94 -3.56 17.15
C GLY A 69 2.88 -4.59 16.79
N LEU A 70 2.61 -5.46 17.74
CA LEU A 70 1.56 -6.48 17.70
C LEU A 70 0.39 -6.07 18.56
N CYS A 71 -0.82 -6.40 18.13
CA CYS A 71 -2.04 -6.04 18.83
C CYS A 71 -2.99 -7.24 18.93
N THR A 72 -3.71 -7.33 20.04
CA THR A 72 -4.79 -8.32 20.24
C THR A 72 -6.10 -7.92 19.56
N ALA A 73 -6.22 -6.68 19.13
CA ALA A 73 -7.34 -6.12 18.37
C ALA A 73 -6.85 -5.04 17.40
N ALA A 74 -7.73 -4.59 16.50
CA ALA A 74 -7.43 -3.46 15.61
C ALA A 74 -7.05 -2.20 16.41
N SER A 75 -6.12 -1.43 15.89
CA SER A 75 -5.58 -0.23 16.54
C SER A 75 -5.68 1.00 15.65
N SER A 76 -5.53 2.16 16.26
CA SER A 76 -5.45 3.46 15.59
C SER A 76 -4.39 4.34 16.24
N PRO A 77 -3.98 5.48 15.64
CA PRO A 77 -3.03 6.39 16.27
C PRO A 77 -3.46 6.87 17.66
N THR A 78 -4.76 7.00 17.88
CA THR A 78 -5.35 7.47 19.15
C THR A 78 -5.72 6.32 20.11
N SER A 79 -5.61 5.05 19.70
CA SER A 79 -5.96 3.89 20.51
C SER A 79 -5.02 2.71 20.25
N LYS A 80 -3.94 2.64 21.02
CA LYS A 80 -2.95 1.55 20.99
C LYS A 80 -3.01 0.67 22.24
N THR A 81 -4.07 0.72 23.03
CA THR A 81 -4.17 0.03 24.32
C THR A 81 -4.11 -1.50 24.23
N ALA A 82 -4.51 -2.04 23.07
CA ALA A 82 -4.43 -3.47 22.77
C ALA A 82 -3.09 -3.89 22.15
N CYS A 83 -2.10 -3.00 22.09
CA CYS A 83 -0.86 -3.22 21.35
C CYS A 83 0.37 -3.25 22.27
N THR A 84 1.34 -4.09 21.90
CA THR A 84 2.70 -4.09 22.43
C THR A 84 3.64 -3.61 21.32
N THR A 85 4.35 -2.52 21.58
CA THR A 85 5.39 -2.01 20.65
C THR A 85 6.60 -2.91 20.68
N ILE A 86 7.05 -3.35 19.51
CA ILE A 86 8.20 -4.26 19.34
C ILE A 86 9.42 -3.49 18.85
N PHE A 87 9.21 -2.48 18.01
CA PHE A 87 10.25 -1.65 17.49
C PHE A 87 9.83 -0.19 17.59
N ASN A 88 10.75 0.65 18.07
CA ASN A 88 10.56 2.11 18.11
C ASN A 88 11.90 2.79 17.84
N ASN A 89 11.93 3.61 16.79
CA ASN A 89 13.08 4.43 16.42
C ASN A 89 12.60 5.77 15.90
N THR A 90 12.73 6.81 16.71
CA THR A 90 12.24 8.17 16.40
C THR A 90 12.94 8.79 15.19
N SER A 91 14.18 8.39 14.88
CA SER A 91 14.90 8.81 13.67
C SER A 91 14.52 7.98 12.44
N GLY A 92 13.77 6.90 12.64
CA GLY A 92 13.41 5.95 11.59
C GLY A 92 14.56 5.01 11.20
N LYS A 93 14.19 3.84 10.73
CA LYS A 93 15.10 2.87 10.12
C LYS A 93 14.68 2.62 8.68
N THR A 94 15.49 3.03 7.74
CA THR A 94 15.23 2.77 6.32
C THR A 94 15.57 1.33 5.98
N LEU A 95 14.63 0.66 5.33
CA LEU A 95 14.72 -0.71 4.84
C LEU A 95 14.73 -0.68 3.33
N ASP A 96 15.62 -1.45 2.72
CA ASP A 96 15.62 -1.73 1.28
C ASP A 96 15.05 -3.13 1.10
N LEU A 97 13.79 -3.19 0.71
CA LEU A 97 13.01 -4.41 0.61
C LEU A 97 13.05 -4.92 -0.84
N GLY A 98 13.76 -6.01 -1.08
CA GLY A 98 13.64 -6.80 -2.30
C GLY A 98 12.57 -7.88 -2.14
N VAL A 99 12.29 -8.62 -3.23
CA VAL A 99 11.40 -9.78 -3.19
C VAL A 99 11.96 -10.82 -2.21
N GLY A 100 11.16 -11.22 -1.22
CA GLY A 100 11.55 -12.20 -0.21
C GLY A 100 12.42 -11.64 0.93
N SER A 101 12.56 -10.32 1.05
CA SER A 101 13.31 -9.71 2.16
C SER A 101 12.60 -9.93 3.50
N SER A 102 13.39 -10.27 4.51
CA SER A 102 12.97 -10.27 5.91
C SER A 102 13.73 -9.20 6.68
N LEU A 103 13.09 -8.61 7.67
CA LEU A 103 13.72 -7.70 8.60
C LEU A 103 14.02 -8.47 9.88
N PRO A 104 15.29 -8.72 10.22
CA PRO A 104 15.62 -9.15 11.56
C PRO A 104 15.43 -7.96 12.50
N LEU A 105 14.36 -7.95 13.26
CA LEU A 105 14.24 -7.11 14.45
C LEU A 105 14.96 -7.85 15.59
N SER A 106 16.24 -7.50 15.78
CA SER A 106 17.12 -8.19 16.72
C SER A 106 17.12 -7.60 18.13
N ASP A 107 16.27 -6.63 18.39
CA ASP A 107 16.21 -6.04 19.72
C ASP A 107 15.44 -6.98 20.65
N SER A 108 15.98 -7.18 21.84
CA SER A 108 15.39 -8.00 22.88
C SER A 108 14.06 -7.39 23.34
N VAL A 109 12.98 -7.78 22.68
CA VAL A 109 11.64 -7.33 23.02
C VAL A 109 11.05 -8.32 24.01
N SER A 110 10.66 -7.83 25.18
CA SER A 110 9.80 -8.59 26.10
C SER A 110 8.38 -8.57 25.56
N LEU A 111 7.96 -9.68 24.97
CA LEU A 111 6.59 -9.85 24.50
C LEU A 111 5.73 -10.35 25.66
N THR A 112 4.59 -9.72 25.84
CA THR A 112 3.56 -10.24 26.74
C THR A 112 2.95 -11.51 26.14
N GLU A 113 2.77 -12.55 26.95
CA GLU A 113 2.06 -13.75 26.52
C GLU A 113 0.66 -13.41 26.05
N GLY A 114 0.23 -14.05 24.97
CA GLY A 114 -1.09 -13.81 24.41
C GLY A 114 -1.20 -14.15 22.94
N THR A 115 -2.41 -13.97 22.41
CA THR A 115 -2.75 -14.19 21.01
C THR A 115 -2.92 -12.84 20.31
N TYR A 116 -2.07 -12.56 19.35
CA TYR A 116 -2.06 -11.33 18.58
C TYR A 116 -2.67 -11.57 17.21
N THR A 117 -3.72 -10.83 16.91
CA THR A 117 -4.49 -10.96 15.66
C THR A 117 -4.24 -9.81 14.68
N HIS A 118 -3.56 -8.76 15.14
CA HIS A 118 -3.26 -7.57 14.35
C HIS A 118 -1.81 -7.14 14.53
N ALA A 119 -1.33 -6.36 13.58
CA ALA A 119 -0.08 -5.62 13.69
C ALA A 119 -0.31 -4.17 13.28
N TYR A 120 0.50 -3.27 13.79
CA TYR A 120 0.56 -1.91 13.30
C TYR A 120 2.00 -1.52 12.95
N VAL A 121 2.11 -0.56 12.06
CA VAL A 121 3.38 0.04 11.65
C VAL A 121 3.22 1.55 11.51
N VAL A 122 4.26 2.28 11.88
CA VAL A 122 4.40 3.71 11.55
C VAL A 122 5.53 3.83 10.54
N LEU A 123 5.18 4.28 9.34
CA LEU A 123 6.09 4.46 8.21
C LEU A 123 6.23 5.94 7.87
N SER A 124 7.38 6.33 7.31
CA SER A 124 7.46 7.61 6.60
C SER A 124 6.40 7.68 5.52
N ASN A 125 5.81 8.85 5.30
CA ASN A 125 4.98 9.10 4.14
C ASN A 125 5.79 9.25 2.83
N VAL A 126 7.12 9.21 2.92
CA VAL A 126 8.01 9.21 1.75
C VAL A 126 8.51 7.79 1.52
N THR A 127 8.27 7.27 0.32
CA THR A 127 8.72 5.96 -0.13
C THR A 127 9.59 6.09 -1.38
N SER A 128 10.39 5.06 -1.67
CA SER A 128 11.13 4.99 -2.93
C SER A 128 10.87 3.64 -3.58
N ILE A 129 10.45 3.67 -4.83
CA ILE A 129 10.01 2.50 -5.59
C ILE A 129 10.98 2.28 -6.76
N LYS A 130 11.51 1.07 -6.86
CA LYS A 130 12.27 0.60 -8.02
C LYS A 130 11.50 -0.51 -8.69
N SER A 131 11.00 -0.26 -9.90
CA SER A 131 10.10 -1.15 -10.62
C SER A 131 10.57 -1.35 -12.06
N VAL A 132 10.37 -2.56 -12.57
CA VAL A 132 10.62 -2.92 -13.97
C VAL A 132 9.50 -3.83 -14.42
N ILE A 133 8.88 -3.51 -15.54
CA ILE A 133 7.89 -4.36 -16.21
C ILE A 133 8.29 -4.58 -17.67
N GLN A 134 8.14 -5.82 -18.15
CA GLN A 134 8.36 -6.16 -19.55
C GLN A 134 7.02 -6.34 -20.25
N PHE A 135 6.82 -5.62 -21.35
CA PHE A 135 5.66 -5.72 -22.23
C PHE A 135 5.94 -6.63 -23.43
N SER A 136 4.89 -7.20 -23.99
CA SER A 136 4.95 -8.00 -25.23
C SER A 136 5.21 -7.15 -26.47
N THR A 137 4.89 -5.85 -26.42
CA THR A 137 5.10 -4.88 -27.48
C THR A 137 5.79 -3.64 -26.93
N ALA A 138 6.55 -2.94 -27.79
CA ALA A 138 7.20 -1.71 -27.39
C ALA A 138 6.19 -0.67 -26.90
N ARG A 139 6.56 0.05 -25.84
CA ARG A 139 5.82 1.17 -25.25
C ARG A 139 6.62 2.44 -25.41
N VAL A 140 5.93 3.55 -25.46
CA VAL A 140 6.52 4.90 -25.63
C VAL A 140 6.37 5.65 -24.30
N ASP A 141 7.45 6.24 -23.80
CA ASP A 141 7.45 7.10 -22.62
C ASP A 141 7.18 8.58 -22.96
N ASP A 142 7.25 9.46 -21.96
CA ASP A 142 6.99 10.89 -22.07
C ASP A 142 8.09 11.68 -22.82
N THR A 143 9.24 11.06 -23.06
CA THR A 143 10.38 11.61 -23.80
C THR A 143 10.53 11.01 -25.20
N ASN A 144 9.53 10.22 -25.65
CA ASN A 144 9.50 9.49 -26.90
C ASN A 144 10.53 8.35 -27.01
N ASN A 145 11.14 7.90 -25.91
CA ASN A 145 11.88 6.66 -25.92
C ASN A 145 10.90 5.49 -26.05
N SER A 146 11.33 4.46 -26.74
CA SER A 146 10.49 3.30 -27.01
C SER A 146 11.22 2.00 -26.68
N GLY A 147 10.50 1.07 -26.09
CA GLY A 147 11.04 -0.26 -25.80
C GLY A 147 10.03 -1.17 -25.10
N THR A 148 10.39 -2.43 -24.99
CA THR A 148 9.55 -3.44 -24.32
C THR A 148 9.66 -3.44 -22.81
N TYR A 149 10.68 -2.79 -22.25
CA TYR A 149 10.82 -2.64 -20.80
C TYR A 149 10.45 -1.22 -20.40
N CYS A 150 9.55 -1.07 -19.42
CA CYS A 150 9.32 0.21 -18.76
C CYS A 150 9.73 0.08 -17.30
N TYR A 151 10.36 1.12 -16.77
CA TYR A 151 10.98 1.10 -15.45
C TYR A 151 10.95 2.48 -14.80
N THR A 152 10.96 2.52 -13.47
CA THR A 152 11.16 3.77 -12.73
C THR A 152 12.55 4.33 -12.99
N ASP A 153 12.66 5.64 -13.21
CA ASP A 153 13.87 6.26 -13.77
C ASP A 153 14.57 7.26 -12.84
N GLY A 154 14.15 7.30 -11.58
CA GLY A 154 14.73 8.17 -10.57
C GLY A 154 14.07 9.53 -10.46
N ARG A 155 13.13 9.88 -11.33
CA ARG A 155 12.29 11.08 -11.19
C ARG A 155 11.37 10.95 -9.97
N SER A 156 10.94 12.07 -9.43
CA SER A 156 9.98 12.12 -8.33
C SER A 156 8.73 12.87 -8.77
N VAL A 157 7.56 12.40 -8.31
CA VAL A 157 6.30 13.15 -8.47
C VAL A 157 6.33 14.52 -7.79
N ASN A 158 7.30 14.73 -6.89
CA ASN A 158 7.50 15.99 -6.16
C ASN A 158 8.51 16.94 -6.84
N ASP A 159 9.11 16.53 -7.97
CA ASP A 159 10.06 17.38 -8.70
C ASP A 159 9.39 18.67 -9.18
N THR A 160 10.17 19.73 -9.27
CA THR A 160 9.68 21.03 -9.75
C THR A 160 10.48 21.45 -10.98
N PRO A 161 9.85 21.56 -12.16
CA PRO A 161 8.45 21.26 -12.47
C PRO A 161 8.13 19.75 -12.34
N LYS A 162 6.88 19.43 -11.99
CA LYS A 162 6.44 18.02 -11.90
C LYS A 162 6.67 17.29 -13.22
N PRO A 163 7.18 16.05 -13.20
CA PRO A 163 7.35 15.27 -14.40
C PRO A 163 5.98 14.85 -15.00
N LYS A 164 5.97 14.52 -16.27
CA LYS A 164 4.80 13.86 -16.89
C LYS A 164 4.79 12.36 -16.63
N SER A 165 5.93 11.82 -16.22
CA SER A 165 6.11 10.41 -15.92
C SER A 165 7.26 10.26 -14.91
N VAL A 166 7.19 9.24 -14.07
CA VAL A 166 8.30 8.73 -13.24
C VAL A 166 8.86 7.43 -13.80
N MET A 167 8.39 7.04 -14.98
CA MET A 167 8.81 5.84 -15.67
C MET A 167 9.32 6.16 -17.07
N SER A 168 10.36 5.46 -17.47
CA SER A 168 10.92 5.48 -18.83
C SER A 168 10.79 4.13 -19.49
N CYS A 169 10.78 4.08 -20.83
CA CYS A 169 10.74 2.84 -21.58
C CYS A 169 12.01 2.66 -22.43
N GLY A 170 12.47 1.41 -22.62
CA GLY A 170 13.70 1.11 -23.36
C GLY A 170 13.85 -0.37 -23.72
N SER A 171 15.02 -0.72 -24.26
CA SER A 171 15.32 -2.08 -24.71
C SER A 171 15.60 -3.07 -23.56
N ASN A 172 15.89 -2.56 -22.38
CA ASN A 172 16.14 -3.36 -21.17
C ASN A 172 15.78 -2.56 -19.93
N GLY A 173 15.63 -3.24 -18.78
CA GLY A 173 15.31 -2.62 -17.50
C GLY A 173 16.51 -2.30 -16.60
N SER A 174 17.74 -2.37 -17.11
CA SER A 174 18.98 -2.20 -16.29
C SER A 174 19.13 -0.78 -15.75
N ASN A 175 18.51 0.22 -16.40
CA ASN A 175 18.56 1.62 -15.99
C ASN A 175 17.54 1.98 -14.90
N ALA A 176 16.80 1.00 -14.37
CA ALA A 176 15.84 1.25 -13.32
C ALA A 176 16.49 1.91 -12.10
N ALA A 177 15.90 3.00 -11.63
CA ALA A 177 16.30 3.75 -10.46
C ALA A 177 15.11 3.96 -9.52
N TYR A 178 15.40 4.37 -8.27
CA TYR A 178 14.34 4.63 -7.31
C TYR A 178 13.60 5.92 -7.64
N ALA A 179 12.34 5.82 -8.02
CA ALA A 179 11.42 6.94 -8.04
C ALA A 179 10.96 7.25 -6.61
N VAL A 180 10.84 8.51 -6.26
CA VAL A 180 10.41 8.94 -4.93
C VAL A 180 8.95 9.38 -4.99
N GLU A 181 8.16 8.84 -4.08
CA GLU A 181 6.77 9.22 -3.87
C GLU A 181 6.58 9.76 -2.47
N THR A 182 5.84 10.86 -2.34
CA THR A 182 5.32 11.34 -1.06
C THR A 182 3.82 11.04 -1.01
N ILE A 183 3.45 10.13 -0.14
CA ILE A 183 2.06 9.72 0.04
C ILE A 183 1.38 10.80 0.88
N GLY A 184 0.46 11.54 0.25
CA GLY A 184 -0.39 12.51 0.91
C GLY A 184 -1.80 11.96 1.01
N LEU A 185 -2.30 11.71 2.21
CA LEU A 185 -3.70 11.35 2.43
C LEU A 185 -4.59 12.60 2.62
N GLY A 186 -4.02 13.78 2.59
CA GLY A 186 -4.66 15.05 2.93
C GLY A 186 -4.82 15.99 1.73
N GLY A 187 -5.66 15.64 0.77
CA GLY A 187 -6.28 16.67 -0.09
C GLY A 187 -7.46 17.31 0.66
N ASN A 188 -7.87 18.51 0.27
CA ASN A 188 -8.92 19.33 0.90
C ASN A 188 -10.29 18.62 1.16
N THR A 189 -10.41 17.34 0.88
CA THR A 189 -11.65 16.56 0.97
C THR A 189 -11.60 15.43 2.00
N TYR A 190 -10.44 15.08 2.51
CA TYR A 190 -10.27 13.95 3.44
C TYR A 190 -9.90 14.47 4.83
N SER A 191 -10.92 14.94 5.55
CA SER A 191 -10.76 15.26 6.97
C SER A 191 -10.54 13.95 7.74
N ASN A 192 -9.41 13.85 8.46
CA ASN A 192 -9.09 12.76 9.39
C ASN A 192 -8.87 11.38 8.75
N THR A 193 -8.37 11.36 7.62
CA THR A 193 -7.70 10.33 6.84
C THR A 193 -7.68 8.93 7.42
N TYR A 194 -8.83 8.34 7.39
CA TYR A 194 -9.01 6.93 7.62
C TYR A 194 -9.37 6.28 6.28
N ILE A 195 -8.55 5.36 5.86
CA ILE A 195 -8.87 4.47 4.75
C ILE A 195 -9.00 3.08 5.32
N ASN A 196 -10.24 2.58 5.35
CA ASN A 196 -10.51 1.16 5.57
C ASN A 196 -10.59 0.52 4.20
N TYR A 197 -9.64 -0.31 3.87
CA TYR A 197 -9.67 -1.02 2.61
C TYR A 197 -9.24 -2.48 2.77
N THR A 198 -9.83 -3.30 1.91
CA THR A 198 -9.38 -4.67 1.71
C THR A 198 -8.71 -4.74 0.36
N VAL A 199 -7.45 -5.09 0.35
CA VAL A 199 -6.68 -5.26 -0.88
C VAL A 199 -6.21 -6.71 -0.98
N SER A 200 -6.25 -7.26 -2.18
CA SER A 200 -5.67 -8.57 -2.45
C SER A 200 -4.22 -8.37 -2.91
N MET A 201 -3.28 -8.74 -2.06
CA MET A 201 -1.84 -8.68 -2.37
C MET A 201 -1.29 -10.11 -2.40
N GLY A 202 -0.80 -10.55 -3.57
CA GLY A 202 -0.29 -11.92 -3.76
C GLY A 202 -1.31 -12.98 -3.36
N GLY A 203 -2.58 -12.80 -3.73
CA GLY A 203 -3.67 -13.74 -3.47
C GLY A 203 -4.18 -13.78 -2.02
N VAL A 204 -3.71 -12.87 -1.16
CA VAL A 204 -4.18 -12.76 0.23
C VAL A 204 -4.96 -11.46 0.41
N ASN A 205 -6.18 -11.57 0.90
CA ASN A 205 -6.96 -10.38 1.27
C ASN A 205 -6.42 -9.80 2.58
N ILE A 206 -6.06 -8.52 2.52
CA ILE A 206 -5.53 -7.76 3.64
C ILE A 206 -6.56 -6.72 4.03
N VAL A 207 -7.03 -6.80 5.26
CA VAL A 207 -7.88 -5.78 5.87
C VAL A 207 -6.97 -4.81 6.61
N SER A 208 -6.93 -3.58 6.15
CA SER A 208 -6.03 -2.56 6.69
C SER A 208 -6.75 -1.26 6.97
N ASN A 209 -6.29 -0.57 7.98
CA ASN A 209 -6.65 0.80 8.29
C ASN A 209 -5.40 1.65 8.13
N LEU A 210 -5.49 2.70 7.34
CA LEU A 210 -4.39 3.63 7.09
C LEU A 210 -4.77 5.03 7.55
N TYR A 211 -3.87 5.69 8.27
CA TYR A 211 -4.05 7.04 8.79
C TYR A 211 -2.80 7.86 8.47
N ALA A 212 -2.99 9.12 8.09
CA ALA A 212 -1.89 10.08 8.13
C ALA A 212 -1.75 10.66 9.54
N ILE A 213 -0.52 10.78 9.99
CA ILE A 213 -0.21 11.32 11.31
C ILE A 213 0.84 12.43 11.23
N THR A 214 0.76 13.34 12.18
CA THR A 214 1.76 14.39 12.40
C THR A 214 3.02 13.83 13.06
N SER A 215 4.08 14.63 13.16
CA SER A 215 5.29 14.27 13.91
C SER A 215 5.06 14.00 15.39
N SER A 216 3.95 14.49 15.97
CA SER A 216 3.54 14.18 17.35
C SER A 216 2.72 12.90 17.48
N GLY A 217 2.43 12.20 16.36
CA GLY A 217 1.61 10.98 16.33
C GLY A 217 0.10 11.25 16.37
N ALA A 218 -0.34 12.49 16.35
CA ALA A 218 -1.76 12.83 16.24
C ALA A 218 -2.25 12.64 14.80
N LEU A 219 -3.56 12.45 14.62
CA LEU A 219 -4.15 12.46 13.29
C LEU A 219 -3.80 13.76 12.56
N SER A 220 -3.34 13.63 11.32
CA SER A 220 -2.97 14.77 10.49
C SER A 220 -4.22 15.49 9.99
N SER A 221 -4.11 16.81 9.84
CA SER A 221 -4.98 17.61 8.99
C SER A 221 -4.24 17.92 7.68
N ALA A 222 -4.98 18.21 6.62
CA ALA A 222 -4.44 18.45 5.28
C ALA A 222 -3.12 19.24 5.29
N GLY A 223 -2.08 18.69 4.67
CA GLY A 223 -0.78 19.31 4.48
C GLY A 223 0.24 19.17 5.63
N ASN A 224 -0.12 18.48 6.72
CA ASN A 224 0.79 18.24 7.85
C ASN A 224 1.17 16.78 8.02
N ASP A 225 1.09 15.99 6.95
CA ASP A 225 1.41 14.57 6.98
C ASP A 225 2.92 14.37 7.17
N PHE A 226 3.28 13.72 8.27
CA PHE A 226 4.66 13.34 8.57
C PHE A 226 4.90 11.86 8.33
N ALA A 227 3.93 11.04 8.70
CA ALA A 227 4.04 9.59 8.62
C ALA A 227 2.66 8.94 8.38
N LEU A 228 2.69 7.68 8.04
CA LEU A 228 1.52 6.83 7.86
C LEU A 228 1.47 5.82 9.01
N TYR A 229 0.34 5.75 9.68
CA TYR A 229 0.03 4.70 10.63
C TYR A 229 -0.84 3.67 9.94
N GLY A 230 -0.32 2.45 9.78
CA GLY A 230 -1.07 1.32 9.24
C GLY A 230 -1.40 0.31 10.33
N SER A 231 -2.67 -0.12 10.44
CA SER A 231 -3.09 -1.25 11.26
C SER A 231 -3.65 -2.34 10.36
N GLN A 232 -3.16 -3.56 10.50
CA GLN A 232 -3.47 -4.67 9.62
C GLN A 232 -3.88 -5.90 10.40
N GLN A 233 -4.96 -6.57 9.98
CA GLN A 233 -5.30 -7.90 10.47
C GLN A 233 -4.30 -8.92 9.91
N LEU A 234 -3.75 -9.76 10.78
CA LEU A 234 -2.84 -10.83 10.39
C LEU A 234 -3.62 -11.98 9.73
N ALA A 235 -3.05 -12.58 8.70
CA ALA A 235 -3.64 -13.76 8.04
C ALA A 235 -3.75 -14.97 8.99
N SER A 236 -2.85 -15.05 9.98
CA SER A 236 -2.89 -16.02 11.07
C SER A 236 -2.49 -15.34 12.35
N ALA A 237 -3.17 -15.66 13.45
CA ALA A 237 -2.82 -15.14 14.75
C ALA A 237 -1.41 -15.61 15.19
N VAL A 238 -0.67 -14.74 15.87
CA VAL A 238 0.62 -15.04 16.48
C VAL A 238 0.41 -15.33 17.96
N ASN A 239 0.75 -16.53 18.39
CA ASN A 239 0.66 -16.93 19.79
C ASN A 239 2.03 -16.77 20.44
N ILE A 240 2.10 -15.95 21.48
CA ILE A 240 3.27 -15.78 22.33
C ILE A 240 3.05 -16.57 23.60
N THR A 241 3.97 -17.48 23.88
CA THR A 241 3.95 -18.35 25.06
C THR A 241 5.26 -18.17 25.83
N PRO A 242 5.39 -18.72 27.06
CA PRO A 242 6.65 -18.68 27.80
C PRO A 242 7.83 -19.31 27.04
N ASP A 243 7.53 -20.23 26.11
CA ASP A 243 8.56 -20.91 25.30
C ASP A 243 8.99 -20.12 24.08
N THR A 244 8.31 -19.02 23.74
CA THR A 244 8.65 -18.17 22.59
C THR A 244 9.99 -17.49 22.80
N LYS A 245 10.96 -17.77 21.93
CA LYS A 245 12.34 -17.24 22.00
C LYS A 245 12.56 -15.99 21.17
N GLY A 246 11.62 -15.65 20.27
CA GLY A 246 11.71 -14.48 19.42
C GLY A 246 10.62 -14.44 18.36
N LEU A 247 10.69 -13.41 17.54
CA LEU A 247 9.80 -13.20 16.38
C LEU A 247 10.62 -13.02 15.12
N ASP A 248 10.18 -13.69 14.08
CA ASP A 248 10.61 -13.39 12.71
C ASP A 248 9.52 -12.56 12.02
N ILE A 249 9.88 -11.38 11.56
CA ILE A 249 8.99 -10.47 10.85
C ILE A 249 9.49 -10.35 9.43
N ALA A 250 8.70 -10.83 8.49
CA ALA A 250 8.96 -10.68 7.07
C ALA A 250 8.01 -9.64 6.46
N PHE A 251 8.55 -8.78 5.62
CA PHE A 251 7.80 -7.85 4.80
C PHE A 251 7.74 -8.38 3.37
N SER A 252 6.56 -8.38 2.79
CA SER A 252 6.37 -8.72 1.39
C SER A 252 5.97 -7.48 0.61
N ILE A 253 6.67 -7.26 -0.49
CA ILE A 253 6.37 -6.22 -1.49
C ILE A 253 5.60 -6.78 -2.69
N THR A 254 5.14 -8.04 -2.62
CA THR A 254 4.32 -8.64 -3.70
C THR A 254 3.06 -7.82 -3.91
N ASP A 255 2.85 -7.36 -5.13
CA ASP A 255 1.75 -6.44 -5.51
C ASP A 255 1.73 -5.15 -4.67
N GLY A 256 2.90 -4.75 -4.14
CA GLY A 256 3.03 -3.62 -3.22
C GLY A 256 3.02 -2.25 -3.90
N VAL A 257 2.93 -2.21 -5.22
CA VAL A 257 2.76 -0.98 -6.00
C VAL A 257 1.67 -1.14 -7.04
N THR A 258 1.10 -0.04 -7.49
CA THR A 258 0.35 0.04 -8.73
C THR A 258 1.14 0.80 -9.78
N LEU A 259 1.05 0.33 -11.02
CA LEU A 259 1.51 1.07 -12.19
C LEU A 259 0.32 1.77 -12.82
N GLY A 260 0.44 3.08 -13.03
CA GLY A 260 -0.58 3.92 -13.62
C GLY A 260 -0.30 4.22 -15.09
N PHE A 261 -1.35 4.19 -15.91
CA PHE A 261 -1.31 4.52 -17.33
C PHE A 261 -2.21 5.72 -17.59
N GLY A 262 -1.70 6.72 -18.26
CA GLY A 262 -2.47 7.92 -18.59
C GLY A 262 -2.66 8.89 -17.41
N ILE A 263 -1.95 8.70 -16.30
CA ILE A 263 -2.14 9.47 -15.06
C ILE A 263 -1.62 10.89 -15.24
N ASN A 264 -2.43 11.87 -14.85
CA ASN A 264 -2.04 13.27 -14.85
C ASN A 264 -1.28 13.61 -13.55
N LEU A 265 0.05 13.62 -13.65
CA LEU A 265 0.94 13.98 -12.53
C LEU A 265 1.04 15.52 -12.30
N GLY A 266 0.20 16.30 -12.97
CA GLY A 266 0.13 17.75 -12.84
C GLY A 266 0.69 18.53 -14.04
N ASN A 267 1.46 17.90 -14.94
CA ASN A 267 1.92 18.46 -16.21
C ASN A 267 1.25 17.81 -17.42
N GLY A 268 0.20 17.01 -17.19
CA GLY A 268 -0.51 16.25 -18.22
C GLY A 268 0.25 14.99 -18.64
N VAL A 269 -0.40 14.19 -19.46
CA VAL A 269 0.17 13.00 -20.11
C VAL A 269 0.86 13.45 -21.41
N ALA A 270 2.01 12.87 -21.74
CA ALA A 270 2.68 13.17 -23.00
C ALA A 270 1.87 12.61 -24.20
N VAL A 271 1.80 13.39 -25.26
CA VAL A 271 1.14 12.93 -26.51
C VAL A 271 1.88 11.71 -27.06
N GLY A 272 1.13 10.65 -27.33
CA GLY A 272 1.69 9.40 -27.85
C GLY A 272 2.28 8.47 -26.81
N GLN A 273 2.26 8.82 -25.53
CA GLN A 273 2.68 7.93 -24.45
C GLN A 273 1.76 6.71 -24.36
N THR A 274 2.33 5.51 -24.38
CA THR A 274 1.61 4.23 -24.28
C THR A 274 2.09 3.34 -23.13
N GLY A 275 3.24 3.69 -22.53
CA GLY A 275 3.79 3.04 -21.34
C GLY A 275 3.13 3.55 -20.06
N PRO A 276 3.33 2.85 -18.95
CA PRO A 276 2.95 3.38 -17.64
C PRO A 276 3.76 4.65 -17.36
N ASN A 277 3.14 5.59 -16.64
CA ASN A 277 3.78 6.85 -16.30
C ASN A 277 3.84 7.12 -14.80
N ASP A 278 3.17 6.31 -14.01
CA ASP A 278 3.16 6.42 -12.55
C ASP A 278 3.47 5.08 -11.88
N ALA A 279 4.05 5.15 -10.69
CA ALA A 279 4.32 4.00 -9.83
C ALA A 279 4.01 4.42 -8.39
N VAL A 280 2.93 3.89 -7.82
CA VAL A 280 2.35 4.31 -6.55
C VAL A 280 2.49 3.21 -5.51
N PHE A 281 2.86 3.57 -4.29
CA PHE A 281 2.89 2.67 -3.14
C PHE A 281 1.47 2.24 -2.73
N GLU A 282 1.23 0.93 -2.68
CA GLU A 282 -0.05 0.37 -2.23
C GLU A 282 0.03 -0.21 -0.82
N GLY A 283 1.19 -0.62 -0.37
CA GLY A 283 1.35 -1.15 0.98
C GLY A 283 2.41 -2.23 1.13
N LEU A 284 2.53 -2.69 2.35
CA LEU A 284 3.38 -3.82 2.75
C LEU A 284 2.52 -4.87 3.46
N ARG A 285 2.81 -6.14 3.19
CA ARG A 285 2.26 -7.24 3.99
C ARG A 285 3.26 -7.66 5.06
N PHE A 286 2.73 -8.03 6.22
CA PHE A 286 3.52 -8.62 7.28
C PHE A 286 3.24 -10.12 7.38
N LYS A 287 4.31 -10.89 7.49
CA LYS A 287 4.24 -12.28 7.94
C LYS A 287 5.06 -12.37 9.22
N ILE A 288 4.43 -12.76 10.30
CA ILE A 288 5.05 -12.83 11.61
C ILE A 288 4.99 -14.27 12.09
N THR A 289 6.12 -14.79 12.55
CA THR A 289 6.24 -16.16 13.06
C THR A 289 6.93 -16.11 14.42
N ALA A 290 6.30 -16.69 15.45
CA ALA A 290 6.93 -16.93 16.73
C ALA A 290 7.90 -18.12 16.62
N ARG A 291 9.06 -18.07 17.31
CA ARG A 291 10.07 -19.11 17.32
C ARG A 291 10.60 -19.38 18.73
#